data_45f5dc7b77355d0aeda2f956eec02493
#
_entry.id   45f5dc7b77355d0aeda2f956eec02493
#
_cell.length_a   1.000
_cell.length_b   1.000
_cell.length_c   1.000
_cell.angle_alpha   90.00
_cell.angle_beta   90.00
_cell.angle_gamma   90.00
#
_symmetry.space_group_name_H-M   'P 1'
#
loop_
_entity.id
_entity.type
_entity.pdbx_description
1 polymer ?
#
loop_
_entity_poly.entity_id
_entity_poly.type
_entity_poly.pdbx_seq_one_letter_code
_entity_poly.pdbx_strand_id
1 'polypeptide(L)'
;KYASIVVDAHSGRVLQYYRDEQVRFPASLTKIMTVYVALEEIRAGRMEPDTPIRVSANAAKQPASKLGLRAGETISARLALQALIVKSANDVATAMAEHISGSETKFAKRMTRTARKLGMFDTNFVNASGLFNRRQKSSARDIARLAKAAIDDFPAYNGLWKQRYLVHKGQRISGHNRLLGSLKGSIGMKTGYIRAAGYNIVNLIERGDKRLLVVVMGGRSAKSRDAQVRRLLKTTLPRAASAPVGMKRAKFNPAEAWLRIGSDRPLTKTAPATTRPKIRPMIQSNKASGQNRGQRPQERPAQRTAPDGSWKIQVGSFVEADDARRQLSQVKEILGTALKQAEARTETVRLRGKKMYRARFAKLSQAQAVTLCAQLTRLKTGCLPIAP
;
A
#
# COMPACT_ATOMS: atom_id res chain seq x y z
N LYS A 1 -7.73 10.55 -21.56
CA LYS A 1 -7.27 9.38 -20.77
C LYS A 1 -5.94 9.61 -20.05
N TYR A 2 -5.05 10.49 -20.59
CA TYR A 2 -3.69 10.69 -20.06
C TYR A 2 -3.68 11.37 -18.68
N ALA A 3 -2.87 10.82 -17.76
CA ALA A 3 -2.53 11.41 -16.48
C ALA A 3 -1.12 10.97 -16.08
N SER A 4 -0.39 11.79 -15.32
CA SER A 4 0.93 11.43 -14.84
C SER A 4 1.27 12.11 -13.52
N ILE A 5 2.18 11.49 -12.77
CA ILE A 5 2.79 12.08 -11.57
C ILE A 5 4.21 11.55 -11.42
N VAL A 6 5.11 12.42 -10.97
CA VAL A 6 6.46 12.07 -10.56
C VAL A 6 6.64 12.47 -9.12
N VAL A 7 7.06 11.51 -8.30
CA VAL A 7 7.29 11.67 -6.87
C VAL A 7 8.75 11.37 -6.57
N ASP A 8 9.37 12.22 -5.79
CA ASP A 8 10.63 11.91 -5.13
C ASP A 8 10.39 10.80 -4.10
N ALA A 9 10.98 9.64 -4.30
CA ALA A 9 10.68 8.47 -3.47
C ALA A 9 11.34 8.51 -2.09
N HIS A 10 12.33 9.38 -1.85
CA HIS A 10 12.89 9.61 -0.53
C HIS A 10 12.00 10.53 0.31
N SER A 11 11.70 11.72 -0.21
CA SER A 11 10.95 12.74 0.53
C SER A 11 9.43 12.62 0.41
N GLY A 12 8.91 11.88 -0.57
CA GLY A 12 7.48 11.87 -0.91
C GLY A 12 6.99 13.12 -1.65
N ARG A 13 7.89 14.07 -1.95
CA ARG A 13 7.55 15.33 -2.63
C ARG A 13 7.14 15.08 -4.06
N VAL A 14 6.02 15.68 -4.49
CA VAL A 14 5.58 15.67 -5.89
C VAL A 14 6.42 16.67 -6.69
N LEU A 15 7.16 16.18 -7.69
CA LEU A 15 8.04 16.99 -8.54
C LEU A 15 7.34 17.49 -9.79
N GLN A 16 6.43 16.69 -10.33
CA GLN A 16 5.67 17.03 -11.53
C GLN A 16 4.37 16.22 -11.57
N TYR A 17 3.29 16.82 -12.07
CA TYR A 17 2.01 16.13 -12.21
C TYR A 17 1.19 16.70 -13.38
N TYR A 18 0.28 15.88 -13.89
CA TYR A 18 -0.72 16.29 -14.87
C TYR A 18 -1.97 15.43 -14.70
N ARG A 19 -3.11 16.04 -14.40
CA ARG A 19 -4.40 15.38 -14.18
C ARG A 19 -4.33 14.16 -13.24
N ASP A 20 -3.41 14.20 -12.29
CA ASP A 20 -3.01 13.07 -11.46
C ASP A 20 -4.09 12.62 -10.47
N GLU A 21 -5.00 13.50 -10.08
CA GLU A 21 -6.14 13.18 -9.22
C GLU A 21 -7.40 12.81 -10.02
N GLN A 22 -7.38 12.96 -11.35
CA GLN A 22 -8.52 12.55 -12.15
C GLN A 22 -8.65 11.03 -12.18
N VAL A 23 -9.87 10.57 -11.89
CA VAL A 23 -10.18 9.13 -11.83
C VAL A 23 -9.99 8.46 -13.19
N ARG A 24 -9.32 7.30 -13.17
CA ARG A 24 -8.95 6.47 -14.32
C ARG A 24 -9.15 4.99 -13.99
N PHE A 25 -9.11 4.16 -15.02
CA PHE A 25 -9.02 2.71 -14.84
C PHE A 25 -7.56 2.31 -14.61
N PRO A 26 -7.23 1.68 -13.46
CA PRO A 26 -5.87 1.28 -13.15
C PRO A 26 -5.36 0.13 -14.03
N ALA A 27 -6.25 -0.68 -14.62
CA ALA A 27 -5.90 -1.93 -15.27
C ALA A 27 -5.02 -2.79 -14.33
N SER A 28 -4.03 -3.49 -14.84
CA SER A 28 -3.16 -4.35 -14.01
C SER A 28 -2.23 -3.60 -13.03
N LEU A 29 -2.27 -2.27 -12.94
CA LEU A 29 -1.65 -1.57 -11.81
C LEU A 29 -2.34 -1.96 -10.48
N THR A 30 -3.59 -2.40 -10.53
CA THR A 30 -4.34 -3.01 -9.42
C THR A 30 -3.54 -4.10 -8.71
N LYS A 31 -2.75 -4.89 -9.44
CA LYS A 31 -1.96 -5.99 -8.87
C LYS A 31 -0.87 -5.52 -7.90
N ILE A 32 -0.51 -4.23 -7.90
CA ILE A 32 0.36 -3.67 -6.86
C ILE A 32 -0.35 -3.77 -5.50
N MET A 33 -1.66 -3.49 -5.43
CA MET A 33 -2.44 -3.66 -4.20
C MET A 33 -2.61 -5.14 -3.83
N THR A 34 -2.79 -6.03 -4.81
CA THR A 34 -2.86 -7.47 -4.56
C THR A 34 -1.56 -7.99 -3.94
N VAL A 35 -0.40 -7.57 -4.48
CA VAL A 35 0.92 -7.88 -3.93
C VAL A 35 1.09 -7.24 -2.54
N TYR A 36 0.68 -5.98 -2.37
CA TYR A 36 0.76 -5.28 -1.08
C TYR A 36 0.02 -6.04 0.03
N VAL A 37 -1.24 -6.44 -0.23
CA VAL A 37 -2.05 -7.21 0.75
C VAL A 37 -1.45 -8.59 1.00
N ALA A 38 -0.90 -9.26 -0.03
CA ALA A 38 -0.22 -10.53 0.17
C ALA A 38 1.05 -10.40 1.03
N LEU A 39 1.82 -9.32 0.85
CA LEU A 39 2.97 -9.00 1.70
C LEU A 39 2.56 -8.63 3.13
N GLU A 40 1.38 -8.01 3.34
CA GLU A 40 0.81 -7.85 4.69
C GLU A 40 0.56 -9.19 5.37
N GLU A 41 0.04 -10.21 4.64
CA GLU A 41 -0.19 -11.56 5.17
C GLU A 41 1.13 -12.25 5.55
N ILE A 42 2.14 -12.13 4.69
CA ILE A 42 3.47 -12.69 4.96
C ILE A 42 4.10 -12.02 6.18
N ARG A 43 4.07 -10.69 6.26
CA ARG A 43 4.61 -9.93 7.40
C ARG A 43 3.92 -10.28 8.72
N ALA A 44 2.64 -10.62 8.65
CA ALA A 44 1.85 -11.02 9.81
C ALA A 44 1.97 -12.51 10.16
N GLY A 45 2.79 -13.28 9.44
CA GLY A 45 2.98 -14.72 9.66
C GLY A 45 1.78 -15.61 9.29
N ARG A 46 0.78 -15.06 8.57
CA ARG A 46 -0.40 -15.83 8.12
C ARG A 46 -0.20 -16.52 6.77
N MET A 47 0.85 -16.16 6.07
CA MET A 47 1.25 -16.78 4.81
C MET A 47 2.78 -16.82 4.74
N GLU A 48 3.33 -17.94 4.29
CA GLU A 48 4.77 -18.11 4.07
C GLU A 48 5.10 -18.12 2.57
N PRO A 49 6.36 -17.92 2.19
CA PRO A 49 6.78 -17.93 0.78
C PRO A 49 6.40 -19.23 0.04
N ASP A 50 6.44 -20.34 0.72
CA ASP A 50 6.16 -21.66 0.15
C ASP A 50 4.73 -22.15 0.42
N THR A 51 3.88 -21.31 1.05
CA THR A 51 2.45 -21.59 1.24
C THR A 51 1.80 -21.96 -0.11
N PRO A 52 1.16 -23.13 -0.23
CA PRO A 52 0.48 -23.54 -1.45
C PRO A 52 -0.84 -22.79 -1.60
N ILE A 53 -0.98 -22.08 -2.71
CA ILE A 53 -2.20 -21.38 -3.10
C ILE A 53 -2.93 -22.25 -4.10
N ARG A 54 -4.11 -22.75 -3.73
CA ARG A 54 -4.94 -23.57 -4.60
C ARG A 54 -5.64 -22.72 -5.66
N VAL A 55 -5.67 -23.21 -6.89
CA VAL A 55 -6.34 -22.56 -8.02
C VAL A 55 -7.76 -23.09 -8.13
N SER A 56 -8.74 -22.24 -7.95
CA SER A 56 -10.17 -22.58 -8.14
C SER A 56 -10.54 -22.68 -9.62
N ALA A 57 -11.71 -23.24 -9.92
CA ALA A 57 -12.28 -23.22 -11.27
C ALA A 57 -12.52 -21.78 -11.74
N ASN A 58 -12.89 -20.85 -10.84
CA ASN A 58 -13.05 -19.42 -11.15
C ASN A 58 -11.71 -18.78 -11.51
N ALA A 59 -10.65 -19.04 -10.75
CA ALA A 59 -9.31 -18.54 -11.03
C ALA A 59 -8.78 -19.06 -12.39
N ALA A 60 -8.91 -20.35 -12.68
CA ALA A 60 -8.46 -20.96 -13.92
C ALA A 60 -9.16 -20.40 -15.17
N LYS A 61 -10.44 -19.99 -15.05
CA LYS A 61 -11.25 -19.41 -16.13
C LYS A 61 -10.92 -17.95 -16.44
N GLN A 62 -10.09 -17.28 -15.63
CA GLN A 62 -9.78 -15.86 -15.84
C GLN A 62 -9.18 -15.61 -17.24
N PRO A 63 -9.56 -14.50 -17.90
CA PRO A 63 -9.03 -14.15 -19.21
C PRO A 63 -7.54 -13.77 -19.14
N ALA A 64 -6.87 -13.81 -20.28
CA ALA A 64 -5.46 -13.43 -20.38
C ALA A 64 -5.25 -11.93 -20.00
N SER A 65 -4.06 -11.57 -19.47
CA SER A 65 -2.84 -12.37 -19.27
C SER A 65 -2.99 -13.32 -18.09
N LYS A 66 -2.55 -14.57 -18.26
CA LYS A 66 -2.61 -15.58 -17.20
C LYS A 66 -1.39 -16.51 -17.26
N LEU A 67 -1.12 -17.21 -16.19
CA LEU A 67 -0.06 -18.21 -16.12
C LEU A 67 -0.51 -19.54 -16.79
N GLY A 68 -1.82 -19.79 -16.84
CA GLY A 68 -2.42 -20.97 -17.45
C GLY A 68 -2.57 -22.13 -16.49
N LEU A 69 -2.77 -21.86 -15.21
CA LEU A 69 -2.99 -22.86 -14.18
C LEU A 69 -4.35 -23.53 -14.34
N ARG A 70 -4.42 -24.84 -14.04
CA ARG A 70 -5.66 -25.63 -14.05
C ARG A 70 -6.35 -25.58 -12.70
N ALA A 71 -7.66 -25.77 -12.70
CA ALA A 71 -8.41 -25.94 -11.46
C ALA A 71 -7.87 -27.14 -10.65
N GLY A 72 -7.68 -26.94 -9.34
CA GLY A 72 -7.09 -27.93 -8.44
C GLY A 72 -5.56 -27.85 -8.32
N GLU A 73 -4.85 -27.28 -9.29
CA GLU A 73 -3.40 -27.05 -9.18
C GLU A 73 -3.07 -26.12 -8.02
N THR A 74 -1.86 -26.20 -7.53
CA THR A 74 -1.31 -25.28 -6.52
C THR A 74 -0.12 -24.51 -7.07
N ILE A 75 0.09 -23.32 -6.55
CA ILE A 75 1.26 -22.48 -6.82
C ILE A 75 1.77 -21.94 -5.49
N SER A 76 3.08 -21.91 -5.26
CA SER A 76 3.62 -21.29 -4.04
C SER A 76 3.37 -19.80 -4.02
N ALA A 77 3.18 -19.21 -2.84
CA ALA A 77 3.00 -17.76 -2.67
C ALA A 77 4.15 -16.96 -3.31
N ARG A 78 5.38 -17.46 -3.22
CA ARG A 78 6.57 -16.89 -3.87
C ARG A 78 6.40 -16.80 -5.38
N LEU A 79 6.08 -17.91 -6.04
CA LEU A 79 5.90 -17.95 -7.49
C LEU A 79 4.65 -17.15 -7.91
N ALA A 80 3.60 -17.14 -7.09
CA ALA A 80 2.41 -16.34 -7.31
C ALA A 80 2.74 -14.83 -7.34
N LEU A 81 3.52 -14.33 -6.38
CA LEU A 81 3.98 -12.92 -6.37
C LEU A 81 4.80 -12.58 -7.62
N GLN A 82 5.71 -13.48 -8.04
CA GLN A 82 6.46 -13.31 -9.29
C GLN A 82 5.54 -13.26 -10.51
N ALA A 83 4.55 -14.15 -10.59
CA ALA A 83 3.60 -14.21 -11.70
C ALA A 83 2.71 -12.97 -11.77
N LEU A 84 2.30 -12.41 -10.62
CA LEU A 84 1.55 -11.14 -10.56
C LEU A 84 2.35 -9.97 -11.13
N ILE A 85 3.64 -9.90 -10.85
CA ILE A 85 4.51 -8.78 -11.25
C ILE A 85 4.98 -8.95 -12.68
N VAL A 86 5.55 -10.10 -13.03
CA VAL A 86 6.19 -10.37 -14.33
C VAL A 86 5.15 -10.63 -15.41
N LYS A 87 4.38 -11.71 -15.27
CA LYS A 87 3.37 -12.14 -16.26
C LYS A 87 2.08 -11.33 -16.19
N SER A 88 1.86 -10.64 -15.05
CA SER A 88 0.58 -9.97 -14.79
C SER A 88 -0.62 -10.93 -14.76
N ALA A 89 -0.42 -12.12 -14.22
CA ALA A 89 -1.33 -13.26 -14.27
C ALA A 89 -2.66 -12.97 -13.56
N ASN A 90 -3.78 -13.06 -14.30
CA ASN A 90 -5.12 -12.82 -13.77
C ASN A 90 -5.63 -14.01 -12.95
N ASP A 91 -5.38 -15.24 -13.42
CA ASP A 91 -5.67 -16.49 -12.71
C ASP A 91 -5.00 -16.49 -11.32
N VAL A 92 -3.72 -16.14 -11.26
CA VAL A 92 -2.98 -16.04 -9.99
C VAL A 92 -3.52 -14.93 -9.09
N ALA A 93 -3.95 -13.80 -9.67
CA ALA A 93 -4.54 -12.71 -8.87
C ALA A 93 -5.84 -13.15 -8.18
N THR A 94 -6.71 -13.85 -8.90
CA THR A 94 -7.95 -14.40 -8.36
C THR A 94 -7.67 -15.50 -7.34
N ALA A 95 -6.75 -16.45 -7.63
CA ALA A 95 -6.38 -17.51 -6.69
C ALA A 95 -5.79 -16.94 -5.38
N MET A 96 -4.92 -15.93 -5.45
CA MET A 96 -4.38 -15.22 -4.29
C MET A 96 -5.48 -14.54 -3.48
N ALA A 97 -6.43 -13.90 -4.15
CA ALA A 97 -7.55 -13.23 -3.52
C ALA A 97 -8.47 -14.21 -2.76
N GLU A 98 -8.78 -15.33 -3.38
CA GLU A 98 -9.59 -16.40 -2.78
C GLU A 98 -8.87 -17.04 -1.61
N HIS A 99 -7.57 -17.30 -1.71
CA HIS A 99 -6.74 -17.84 -0.64
C HIS A 99 -6.73 -16.93 0.60
N ILE A 100 -6.51 -15.63 0.42
CA ILE A 100 -6.36 -14.67 1.53
C ILE A 100 -7.71 -14.30 2.17
N SER A 101 -8.79 -14.26 1.39
CA SER A 101 -10.08 -13.71 1.87
C SER A 101 -11.28 -14.62 1.65
N GLY A 102 -11.09 -15.85 1.16
CA GLY A 102 -12.12 -16.82 0.86
C GLY A 102 -12.92 -16.51 -0.42
N SER A 103 -12.85 -15.26 -0.94
CA SER A 103 -13.42 -14.89 -2.24
C SER A 103 -12.82 -13.60 -2.77
N GLU A 104 -12.80 -13.44 -4.11
CA GLU A 104 -12.29 -12.22 -4.75
C GLU A 104 -13.10 -10.98 -4.34
N THR A 105 -14.41 -11.11 -4.12
CA THR A 105 -15.26 -10.01 -3.64
C THR A 105 -14.86 -9.53 -2.24
N LYS A 106 -14.63 -10.45 -1.30
CA LYS A 106 -14.17 -10.10 0.05
C LYS A 106 -12.76 -9.48 0.00
N PHE A 107 -11.90 -10.01 -0.86
CA PHE A 107 -10.56 -9.47 -1.07
C PHE A 107 -10.60 -8.06 -1.64
N ALA A 108 -11.43 -7.78 -2.65
CA ALA A 108 -11.59 -6.44 -3.24
C ALA A 108 -12.09 -5.41 -2.20
N LYS A 109 -13.00 -5.81 -1.31
CA LYS A 109 -13.41 -4.97 -0.16
C LYS A 109 -12.21 -4.69 0.76
N ARG A 110 -11.36 -5.70 1.04
CA ARG A 110 -10.13 -5.53 1.82
C ARG A 110 -9.16 -4.59 1.10
N MET A 111 -8.90 -4.78 -0.20
CA MET A 111 -8.06 -3.88 -1.00
C MET A 111 -8.53 -2.42 -0.90
N THR A 112 -9.84 -2.19 -0.97
CA THR A 112 -10.42 -0.83 -0.87
C THR A 112 -10.25 -0.25 0.54
N ARG A 113 -10.40 -1.06 1.60
CA ARG A 113 -10.10 -0.62 2.97
C ARG A 113 -8.62 -0.28 3.17
N THR A 114 -7.72 -1.11 2.64
CA THR A 114 -6.27 -0.83 2.65
C THR A 114 -5.96 0.44 1.87
N ALA A 115 -6.59 0.65 0.71
CA ALA A 115 -6.45 1.89 -0.05
C ALA A 115 -6.85 3.12 0.78
N ARG A 116 -7.94 3.07 1.54
CA ARG A 116 -8.34 4.18 2.45
C ARG A 116 -7.30 4.45 3.53
N LYS A 117 -6.69 3.40 4.11
CA LYS A 117 -5.61 3.53 5.10
C LYS A 117 -4.37 4.21 4.50
N LEU A 118 -4.08 3.96 3.23
CA LEU A 118 -2.98 4.59 2.48
C LEU A 118 -3.31 5.98 1.94
N GLY A 119 -4.49 6.54 2.23
CA GLY A 119 -4.92 7.85 1.75
C GLY A 119 -5.35 7.87 0.27
N MET A 120 -5.70 6.72 -0.30
CA MET A 120 -6.13 6.56 -1.70
C MET A 120 -7.65 6.76 -1.81
N PHE A 121 -8.10 7.99 -1.70
CA PHE A 121 -9.54 8.30 -1.61
C PHE A 121 -10.27 8.24 -2.96
N ASP A 122 -9.56 8.38 -4.08
CA ASP A 122 -10.12 8.26 -5.44
C ASP A 122 -10.15 6.80 -5.94
N THR A 123 -9.81 5.83 -5.07
CA THR A 123 -9.63 4.43 -5.46
C THR A 123 -10.75 3.55 -4.95
N ASN A 124 -11.29 2.71 -5.83
CA ASN A 124 -12.19 1.62 -5.48
C ASN A 124 -11.76 0.37 -6.24
N PHE A 125 -11.54 -0.73 -5.54
CA PHE A 125 -11.23 -2.03 -6.12
C PHE A 125 -12.46 -2.93 -6.13
N VAL A 126 -12.64 -3.69 -7.22
CA VAL A 126 -13.74 -4.64 -7.43
C VAL A 126 -13.22 -6.05 -7.67
N ASN A 127 -11.99 -6.16 -8.19
CA ASN A 127 -11.30 -7.42 -8.41
C ASN A 127 -9.80 -7.27 -8.11
N ALA A 128 -9.09 -8.39 -8.00
CA ALA A 128 -7.67 -8.45 -7.68
C ALA A 128 -6.76 -8.23 -8.88
N SER A 129 -7.28 -8.36 -10.09
CA SER A 129 -6.50 -8.42 -11.33
C SER A 129 -6.39 -7.09 -12.07
N GLY A 130 -7.39 -6.21 -11.94
CA GLY A 130 -7.53 -5.00 -12.73
C GLY A 130 -8.27 -5.20 -14.05
N LEU A 131 -8.94 -6.34 -14.25
CA LEU A 131 -9.87 -6.55 -15.33
C LEU A 131 -10.97 -5.48 -15.31
N PHE A 132 -11.53 -5.21 -16.48
CA PHE A 132 -12.47 -4.12 -16.64
C PHE A 132 -13.72 -4.28 -15.77
N ASN A 133 -13.98 -3.27 -14.99
CA ASN A 133 -15.24 -3.05 -14.30
C ASN A 133 -15.44 -1.53 -14.17
N ARG A 134 -16.64 -1.03 -14.43
CA ARG A 134 -16.93 0.42 -14.37
C ARG A 134 -16.66 1.03 -13.00
N ARG A 135 -16.77 0.25 -11.92
CA ARG A 135 -16.54 0.67 -10.54
C ARG A 135 -15.07 0.52 -10.10
N GLN A 136 -14.22 -0.19 -10.86
CA GLN A 136 -12.79 -0.32 -10.56
C GLN A 136 -12.05 0.93 -11.02
N LYS A 137 -11.74 1.80 -10.12
CA LYS A 137 -11.20 3.13 -10.40
C LYS A 137 -10.04 3.47 -9.47
N SER A 138 -9.16 4.36 -9.95
CA SER A 138 -8.06 4.94 -9.17
C SER A 138 -7.61 6.23 -9.84
N SER A 139 -6.69 6.96 -9.22
CA SER A 139 -6.01 8.12 -9.80
C SER A 139 -4.50 7.87 -9.89
N ALA A 140 -3.78 8.64 -10.72
CA ALA A 140 -2.32 8.49 -10.79
C ALA A 140 -1.65 8.84 -9.44
N ARG A 141 -2.22 9.79 -8.69
CA ARG A 141 -1.78 10.16 -7.34
C ARG A 141 -1.96 9.01 -6.36
N ASP A 142 -3.10 8.35 -6.38
CA ASP A 142 -3.37 7.20 -5.49
C ASP A 142 -2.48 6.00 -5.83
N ILE A 143 -2.27 5.73 -7.12
CA ILE A 143 -1.33 4.69 -7.55
C ILE A 143 0.10 5.02 -7.11
N ALA A 144 0.51 6.29 -7.12
CA ALA A 144 1.82 6.69 -6.61
C ALA A 144 1.93 6.47 -5.10
N ARG A 145 0.87 6.77 -4.31
CA ARG A 145 0.82 6.47 -2.87
C ARG A 145 0.98 4.98 -2.60
N LEU A 146 0.21 4.16 -3.31
CA LEU A 146 0.29 2.70 -3.20
C LEU A 146 1.70 2.19 -3.53
N ALA A 147 2.27 2.65 -4.63
CA ALA A 147 3.59 2.21 -5.06
C ALA A 147 4.68 2.64 -4.07
N LYS A 148 4.59 3.88 -3.51
CA LYS A 148 5.50 4.33 -2.46
C LYS A 148 5.35 3.48 -1.20
N ALA A 149 4.13 3.23 -0.73
CA ALA A 149 3.89 2.35 0.41
C ALA A 149 4.44 0.95 0.18
N ALA A 150 4.28 0.38 -1.02
CA ALA A 150 4.78 -0.97 -1.34
C ALA A 150 6.32 -1.08 -1.25
N ILE A 151 7.05 -0.02 -1.56
CA ILE A 151 8.52 -0.01 -1.46
C ILE A 151 9.03 0.36 -0.06
N ASP A 152 8.28 1.16 0.69
CA ASP A 152 8.69 1.62 2.02
C ASP A 152 8.32 0.61 3.11
N ASP A 153 7.11 0.05 3.06
CA ASP A 153 6.61 -0.89 4.07
C ASP A 153 7.20 -2.29 3.93
N PHE A 154 7.69 -2.63 2.72
CA PHE A 154 8.24 -3.95 2.39
C PHE A 154 9.61 -3.86 1.70
N PRO A 155 10.62 -3.23 2.32
CA PRO A 155 11.91 -2.98 1.68
C PRO A 155 12.65 -4.28 1.30
N ALA A 156 12.48 -5.35 2.06
CA ALA A 156 13.04 -6.68 1.77
C ALA A 156 12.53 -7.27 0.45
N TYR A 157 11.34 -6.84 -0.01
CA TYR A 157 10.70 -7.33 -1.23
C TYR A 157 10.92 -6.44 -2.45
N ASN A 158 11.69 -5.35 -2.33
CA ASN A 158 11.93 -4.42 -3.43
C ASN A 158 12.55 -5.09 -4.67
N GLY A 159 13.24 -6.21 -4.49
CA GLY A 159 13.77 -6.99 -5.60
C GLY A 159 12.72 -7.73 -6.44
N LEU A 160 11.52 -7.98 -5.91
CA LEU A 160 10.43 -8.54 -6.70
C LEU A 160 10.09 -7.64 -7.90
N TRP A 161 10.14 -6.32 -7.70
CA TRP A 161 9.80 -5.33 -8.74
C TRP A 161 10.81 -5.30 -9.88
N LYS A 162 12.06 -5.76 -9.64
CA LYS A 162 13.17 -5.77 -10.63
C LYS A 162 13.12 -6.97 -11.57
N GLN A 163 12.23 -7.93 -11.34
CA GLN A 163 12.21 -9.18 -12.09
C GLN A 163 11.76 -8.96 -13.53
N ARG A 164 12.61 -9.39 -14.47
CA ARG A 164 12.36 -9.30 -15.92
C ARG A 164 11.67 -10.54 -16.46
N TYR A 165 11.85 -11.67 -15.79
CA TYR A 165 11.27 -12.96 -16.15
C TYR A 165 11.02 -13.79 -14.89
N LEU A 166 10.20 -14.80 -15.01
CA LEU A 166 10.04 -15.90 -14.06
C LEU A 166 10.26 -17.23 -14.77
N VAL A 167 10.52 -18.30 -14.01
CA VAL A 167 10.57 -19.66 -14.53
C VAL A 167 9.38 -20.44 -13.96
N HIS A 168 8.60 -21.08 -14.81
CA HIS A 168 7.48 -21.92 -14.43
C HIS A 168 7.45 -23.18 -15.32
N LYS A 169 7.41 -24.36 -14.69
CA LYS A 169 7.44 -25.66 -15.40
C LYS A 169 8.59 -25.72 -16.44
N GLY A 170 9.79 -25.28 -16.05
CA GLY A 170 10.98 -25.23 -16.91
C GLY A 170 10.99 -24.12 -17.96
N GLN A 171 9.90 -23.42 -18.17
CA GLN A 171 9.80 -22.36 -19.18
C GLN A 171 10.09 -20.98 -18.59
N ARG A 172 10.92 -20.20 -19.31
CA ARG A 172 11.21 -18.81 -19.00
C ARG A 172 10.13 -17.91 -19.59
N ILE A 173 9.41 -17.20 -18.72
CA ILE A 173 8.30 -16.29 -19.09
C ILE A 173 8.76 -14.85 -18.87
N SER A 174 8.86 -14.07 -19.95
CA SER A 174 9.28 -12.66 -19.90
C SER A 174 8.16 -11.72 -19.48
N GLY A 175 8.55 -10.63 -18.78
CA GLY A 175 7.65 -9.59 -18.32
C GLY A 175 7.29 -8.55 -19.39
N HIS A 176 6.26 -7.73 -19.09
CA HIS A 176 5.74 -6.69 -19.98
C HIS A 176 6.43 -5.33 -19.82
N ASN A 177 7.29 -5.15 -18.82
CA ASN A 177 7.97 -3.88 -18.56
C ASN A 177 9.27 -3.77 -19.35
N ARG A 178 9.20 -3.16 -20.55
CA ARG A 178 10.36 -2.96 -21.43
C ARG A 178 11.38 -1.95 -20.89
N LEU A 179 11.00 -1.09 -19.94
CA LEU A 179 11.92 -0.14 -19.32
C LEU A 179 12.94 -0.84 -18.42
N LEU A 180 12.60 -2.01 -17.87
CA LEU A 180 13.57 -2.88 -17.19
C LEU A 180 14.63 -3.36 -18.22
N GLY A 181 15.81 -2.78 -18.18
CA GLY A 181 16.93 -3.10 -19.07
C GLY A 181 17.10 -2.15 -20.25
N SER A 182 16.13 -1.27 -20.57
CA SER A 182 16.28 -0.25 -21.63
C SER A 182 16.34 1.18 -21.10
N LEU A 183 16.04 1.40 -19.81
CA LEU A 183 16.18 2.68 -19.14
C LEU A 183 17.13 2.54 -17.96
N LYS A 184 18.29 3.22 -18.03
CA LYS A 184 19.30 3.20 -16.95
C LYS A 184 18.65 3.57 -15.60
N GLY A 185 18.85 2.73 -14.60
CA GLY A 185 18.30 2.91 -13.26
C GLY A 185 16.84 2.50 -13.08
N SER A 186 16.15 1.99 -14.11
CA SER A 186 14.80 1.44 -13.94
C SER A 186 14.84 0.16 -13.11
N ILE A 187 14.04 0.13 -12.02
CA ILE A 187 13.91 -1.03 -11.14
C ILE A 187 12.47 -1.58 -11.08
N GLY A 188 11.68 -1.28 -12.09
CA GLY A 188 10.32 -1.80 -12.23
C GLY A 188 9.32 -0.74 -11.80
N MET A 189 8.17 -1.05 -11.66
CA MET A 189 7.33 -1.93 -10.90
C MET A 189 6.32 -2.70 -11.79
N LYS A 190 5.29 -1.98 -12.33
CA LYS A 190 4.15 -2.65 -12.97
C LYS A 190 3.63 -1.90 -14.18
N THR A 191 3.25 -2.65 -15.21
CA THR A 191 2.51 -2.16 -16.39
C THR A 191 1.05 -2.59 -16.31
N GLY A 192 0.17 -1.88 -17.02
CA GLY A 192 -1.23 -2.23 -17.14
C GLY A 192 -1.80 -1.78 -18.49
N TYR A 193 -2.71 -2.57 -19.04
CA TYR A 193 -3.45 -2.24 -20.25
C TYR A 193 -4.84 -2.89 -20.23
N ILE A 194 -5.84 -2.10 -20.50
CA ILE A 194 -7.15 -2.51 -20.98
C ILE A 194 -7.60 -1.43 -22.00
N ARG A 195 -8.45 -1.79 -22.93
CA ARG A 195 -8.93 -0.86 -24.00
C ARG A 195 -9.48 0.46 -23.43
N ALA A 196 -10.21 0.38 -22.32
CA ALA A 196 -10.79 1.55 -21.65
C ALA A 196 -9.73 2.46 -20.98
N ALA A 197 -8.63 1.90 -20.45
CA ALA A 197 -7.57 2.63 -19.76
C ALA A 197 -6.53 3.21 -20.71
N GLY A 198 -6.18 2.51 -21.77
CA GLY A 198 -4.93 2.70 -22.49
C GLY A 198 -3.74 2.07 -21.75
N TYR A 199 -2.53 2.45 -22.10
CA TYR A 199 -1.30 1.88 -21.54
C TYR A 199 -0.86 2.64 -20.28
N ASN A 200 -0.77 1.92 -19.18
CA ASN A 200 -0.39 2.42 -17.87
C ASN A 200 0.98 1.86 -17.44
N ILE A 201 1.70 2.59 -16.59
CA ILE A 201 2.92 2.12 -15.93
C ILE A 201 3.13 2.83 -14.59
N VAL A 202 3.66 2.09 -13.63
CA VAL A 202 4.42 2.59 -12.50
C VAL A 202 5.86 2.19 -12.70
N ASN A 203 6.77 3.14 -12.65
CA ASN A 203 8.19 2.87 -12.79
C ASN A 203 8.98 3.55 -11.68
N LEU A 204 9.74 2.77 -10.93
CA LEU A 204 10.69 3.24 -9.94
C LEU A 204 12.07 3.33 -10.58
N ILE A 205 12.76 4.43 -10.36
CA ILE A 205 14.05 4.74 -10.99
C ILE A 205 15.04 5.12 -9.91
N GLU A 206 16.21 4.50 -9.93
CA GLU A 206 17.34 4.83 -9.07
C GLU A 206 18.52 5.25 -9.93
N ARG A 207 19.05 6.44 -9.67
CA ARG A 207 20.27 6.95 -10.32
C ARG A 207 21.15 7.66 -9.30
N GLY A 208 22.30 7.07 -9.01
CA GLY A 208 23.14 7.54 -7.92
C GLY A 208 22.36 7.46 -6.61
N ASP A 209 22.32 8.53 -5.88
CA ASP A 209 21.58 8.72 -4.62
C ASP A 209 20.12 9.15 -4.78
N LYS A 210 19.68 9.40 -6.03
CA LYS A 210 18.33 9.87 -6.35
C LYS A 210 17.38 8.73 -6.66
N ARG A 211 16.14 8.84 -6.15
CA ARG A 211 15.09 7.84 -6.32
C ARG A 211 13.76 8.48 -6.72
N LEU A 212 13.24 8.13 -7.88
CA LEU A 212 12.02 8.69 -8.43
C LEU A 212 10.98 7.62 -8.70
N LEU A 213 9.74 7.90 -8.33
CA LEU A 213 8.58 7.11 -8.68
C LEU A 213 7.79 7.85 -9.77
N VAL A 214 7.62 7.22 -10.93
CA VAL A 214 6.93 7.79 -12.08
C VAL A 214 5.68 6.96 -12.37
N VAL A 215 4.51 7.59 -12.38
CA VAL A 215 3.25 6.98 -12.82
C VAL A 215 2.79 7.65 -14.10
N VAL A 216 2.52 6.86 -15.13
CA VAL A 216 1.88 7.30 -16.37
C VAL A 216 0.66 6.44 -16.63
N MET A 217 -0.48 7.07 -16.82
CA MET A 217 -1.74 6.41 -17.15
C MET A 217 -2.28 6.93 -18.49
N GLY A 218 -2.92 6.05 -19.24
CA GLY A 218 -3.64 6.43 -20.47
C GLY A 218 -2.78 6.70 -21.69
N GLY A 219 -1.61 6.09 -21.79
CA GLY A 219 -0.77 6.15 -23.00
C GLY A 219 -1.48 5.53 -24.20
N ARG A 220 -1.26 6.08 -25.40
CA ARG A 220 -1.83 5.57 -26.66
C ARG A 220 -1.22 4.22 -27.08
N SER A 221 0.04 4.00 -26.75
CA SER A 221 0.78 2.75 -27.00
C SER A 221 1.79 2.49 -25.89
N ALA A 222 2.36 1.29 -25.82
CA ALA A 222 3.46 0.98 -24.92
C ALA A 222 4.68 1.88 -25.22
N LYS A 223 4.99 2.11 -26.50
CA LYS A 223 6.10 2.97 -26.94
C LYS A 223 5.90 4.43 -26.49
N SER A 224 4.70 5.01 -26.68
CA SER A 224 4.42 6.39 -26.27
C SER A 224 4.40 6.56 -24.75
N ARG A 225 3.90 5.57 -24.00
CA ARG A 225 3.94 5.52 -22.54
C ARG A 225 5.38 5.52 -22.03
N ASP A 226 6.23 4.66 -22.58
CA ASP A 226 7.64 4.53 -22.19
C ASP A 226 8.44 5.79 -22.54
N ALA A 227 8.19 6.41 -23.72
CA ALA A 227 8.76 7.68 -24.10
C ALA A 227 8.38 8.79 -23.11
N GLN A 228 7.12 8.79 -22.63
CA GLN A 228 6.67 9.76 -21.64
C GLN A 228 7.40 9.60 -20.29
N VAL A 229 7.63 8.35 -19.81
CA VAL A 229 8.45 8.12 -18.62
C VAL A 229 9.83 8.71 -18.77
N ARG A 230 10.49 8.50 -19.93
CA ARG A 230 11.82 9.05 -20.23
C ARG A 230 11.82 10.58 -20.21
N ARG A 231 10.81 11.21 -20.82
CA ARG A 231 10.66 12.67 -20.83
C ARG A 231 10.48 13.24 -19.44
N LEU A 232 9.58 12.66 -18.64
CA LEU A 232 9.33 13.08 -17.26
C LEU A 232 10.62 12.95 -16.42
N LEU A 233 11.35 11.84 -16.59
CA LEU A 233 12.61 11.64 -15.88
C LEU A 233 13.66 12.70 -16.23
N LYS A 234 13.79 13.08 -17.52
CA LYS A 234 14.75 14.10 -17.96
C LYS A 234 14.55 15.44 -17.23
N THR A 235 13.28 15.83 -17.00
CA THR A 235 12.94 17.13 -16.37
C THR A 235 12.93 17.08 -14.85
N THR A 236 12.73 15.91 -14.23
CA THR A 236 12.53 15.81 -12.78
C THR A 236 13.73 15.26 -12.02
N LEU A 237 14.58 14.45 -12.67
CA LEU A 237 15.77 13.87 -12.01
C LEU A 237 16.72 14.92 -11.42
N PRO A 238 17.02 16.06 -12.08
CA PRO A 238 17.84 17.10 -11.47
C PRO A 238 17.27 17.67 -10.19
N ARG A 239 15.93 17.69 -10.06
CA ARG A 239 15.16 18.27 -8.94
C ARG A 239 14.88 17.26 -7.81
N ALA A 240 15.28 16.00 -7.97
CA ALA A 240 15.13 14.97 -6.97
C ALA A 240 16.10 15.20 -5.80
N ALA A 241 15.64 14.94 -4.59
CA ALA A 241 16.48 14.96 -3.41
C ALA A 241 17.50 13.82 -3.44
N SER A 242 18.67 14.08 -2.91
CA SER A 242 19.65 13.04 -2.58
C SER A 242 19.17 12.18 -1.42
N ALA A 243 19.61 10.94 -1.35
CA ALA A 243 19.32 10.07 -0.21
C ALA A 243 19.90 10.71 1.07
N PRO A 244 19.22 10.63 2.21
CA PRO A 244 19.76 11.04 3.48
C PRO A 244 21.10 10.35 3.76
N VAL A 245 22.06 11.10 4.32
CA VAL A 245 23.36 10.57 4.73
C VAL A 245 23.14 9.43 5.72
N GLY A 246 23.80 8.28 5.51
CA GLY A 246 23.69 7.11 6.38
C GLY A 246 22.57 6.12 6.02
N MET A 247 21.73 6.41 5.02
CA MET A 247 20.74 5.45 4.52
C MET A 247 21.45 4.30 3.80
N LYS A 248 21.74 3.20 4.53
CA LYS A 248 22.26 1.97 3.91
C LYS A 248 21.16 1.38 3.02
N ARG A 249 21.42 1.30 1.72
CA ARG A 249 20.55 0.54 0.80
C ARG A 249 20.60 -0.92 1.24
N ALA A 250 19.44 -1.47 1.60
CA ALA A 250 19.34 -2.91 1.79
C ALA A 250 19.72 -3.57 0.45
N LYS A 251 20.85 -4.28 0.42
CA LYS A 251 21.21 -5.13 -0.71
C LYS A 251 20.13 -6.20 -0.79
N PHE A 252 19.40 -6.22 -1.90
CA PHE A 252 18.42 -7.27 -2.13
C PHE A 252 19.16 -8.55 -2.45
N ASN A 253 19.11 -9.49 -1.53
CA ASN A 253 19.41 -10.89 -1.78
C ASN A 253 18.09 -11.64 -1.82
N PRO A 254 17.70 -12.22 -2.98
CA PRO A 254 16.43 -12.98 -3.08
C PRO A 254 16.34 -14.10 -2.05
N ALA A 255 17.45 -14.81 -1.82
CA ALA A 255 17.50 -15.88 -0.83
C ALA A 255 17.32 -15.32 0.61
N GLU A 256 18.00 -14.23 0.96
CA GLU A 256 17.90 -13.61 2.29
C GLU A 256 16.55 -12.93 2.53
N ALA A 257 15.93 -12.32 1.52
CA ALA A 257 14.60 -11.72 1.66
C ALA A 257 13.56 -12.77 2.04
N TRP A 258 13.73 -13.98 1.53
CA TRP A 258 12.87 -15.12 1.85
C TRP A 258 13.27 -15.83 3.16
N LEU A 259 14.54 -15.76 3.58
CA LEU A 259 15.06 -16.38 4.81
C LEU A 259 14.76 -15.52 6.06
N ARG A 260 14.69 -14.19 5.94
CA ARG A 260 14.46 -13.30 7.10
C ARG A 260 13.03 -13.30 7.64
N ILE A 261 12.08 -13.96 6.95
CA ILE A 261 10.70 -14.11 7.41
C ILE A 261 10.57 -15.43 8.20
N GLY A 262 11.37 -15.64 9.20
CA GLY A 262 11.32 -16.86 10.00
C GLY A 262 12.47 -17.01 10.97
N SER A 263 13.39 -16.03 11.02
CA SER A 263 14.60 -16.15 11.83
C SER A 263 14.40 -15.94 13.33
N ASP A 264 13.19 -15.66 13.80
CA ASP A 264 12.87 -15.63 15.22
C ASP A 264 12.28 -16.95 15.76
N ARG A 265 12.30 -18.01 14.95
CA ARG A 265 11.93 -19.35 15.39
C ARG A 265 13.08 -20.33 15.11
N PRO A 266 13.62 -21.01 16.14
CA PRO A 266 14.62 -22.05 15.91
C PRO A 266 14.04 -23.17 15.04
N LEU A 267 14.78 -23.59 14.01
CA LEU A 267 14.46 -24.74 13.20
C LEU A 267 14.63 -26.03 14.04
N THR A 268 13.59 -26.41 14.76
CA THR A 268 13.48 -27.78 15.26
C THR A 268 12.73 -28.62 14.23
N LYS A 269 13.47 -29.52 13.58
CA LYS A 269 12.89 -30.64 12.81
C LYS A 269 12.03 -31.46 13.77
N THR A 270 10.73 -31.52 13.55
CA THR A 270 9.91 -32.73 13.76
C THR A 270 8.51 -32.49 13.21
N ALA A 271 8.13 -33.19 12.18
CA ALA A 271 6.77 -33.65 11.97
C ALA A 271 6.63 -34.99 12.71
N PRO A 272 5.45 -35.48 13.11
CA PRO A 272 4.23 -35.49 12.36
C PRO A 272 2.92 -35.38 13.19
N ALA A 273 1.81 -35.29 12.45
CA ALA A 273 0.49 -35.86 12.65
C ALA A 273 -0.43 -35.35 13.77
N THR A 274 -1.59 -34.87 13.29
CA THR A 274 -2.95 -35.09 13.78
C THR A 274 -3.23 -35.03 15.30
N THR A 275 -3.95 -33.99 15.70
CA THR A 275 -5.23 -34.13 16.41
C THR A 275 -5.84 -32.76 16.71
N ARG A 276 -7.11 -32.63 16.41
CA ARG A 276 -7.96 -31.48 16.82
C ARG A 276 -8.05 -31.45 18.37
N PRO A 277 -7.92 -30.30 19.02
CA PRO A 277 -8.48 -30.14 20.35
C PRO A 277 -9.85 -29.49 20.31
N LYS A 278 -10.80 -30.12 20.96
CA LYS A 278 -12.12 -29.62 21.33
C LYS A 278 -11.98 -28.43 22.29
N ILE A 279 -12.73 -27.38 22.02
CA ILE A 279 -12.90 -26.23 22.92
C ILE A 279 -13.75 -26.67 24.11
N ARG A 280 -13.25 -26.40 25.31
CA ARG A 280 -14.08 -26.30 26.53
C ARG A 280 -13.64 -25.04 27.31
N PRO A 281 -14.61 -24.27 27.87
CA PRO A 281 -14.28 -23.07 28.63
C PRO A 281 -14.03 -23.42 30.10
N MET A 282 -13.05 -22.74 30.71
CA MET A 282 -12.96 -22.67 32.18
C MET A 282 -12.59 -21.26 32.61
N ILE A 283 -13.54 -20.69 33.32
CA ILE A 283 -13.39 -19.56 34.24
C ILE A 283 -12.76 -20.10 35.51
N GLN A 284 -11.72 -19.50 36.03
CA GLN A 284 -11.53 -19.32 37.48
C GLN A 284 -10.42 -18.32 37.80
N SER A 285 -10.80 -17.45 38.74
CA SER A 285 -10.02 -16.48 39.50
C SER A 285 -8.93 -17.15 40.38
N ASN A 286 -7.78 -16.50 40.61
CA ASN A 286 -7.35 -16.14 41.98
C ASN A 286 -6.01 -15.41 42.01
N LYS A 287 -6.02 -14.31 42.67
CA LYS A 287 -5.19 -13.66 43.69
C LYS A 287 -3.70 -14.07 43.90
N ALA A 288 -2.90 -13.03 43.84
CA ALA A 288 -1.99 -12.52 44.88
C ALA A 288 -0.57 -13.08 45.00
N SER A 289 0.31 -12.13 45.04
CA SER A 289 1.46 -11.90 45.90
C SER A 289 2.87 -12.27 45.38
N GLY A 290 3.75 -11.28 45.51
CA GLY A 290 5.16 -11.52 45.82
C GLY A 290 6.19 -10.76 45.00
N GLN A 291 6.57 -9.60 45.50
CA GLN A 291 7.87 -8.89 45.45
C GLN A 291 9.02 -9.57 44.70
N ASN A 292 9.72 -8.85 43.77
CA ASN A 292 11.12 -8.47 44.03
C ASN A 292 11.69 -7.46 43.03
N ARG A 293 12.31 -6.47 43.58
CA ARG A 293 13.44 -5.58 43.25
C ARG A 293 14.08 -5.64 41.87
N GLY A 294 14.05 -4.50 41.15
CA GLY A 294 15.22 -3.68 40.93
C GLY A 294 16.12 -4.06 39.76
N GLN A 295 15.91 -3.41 38.61
CA GLN A 295 17.02 -2.93 37.78
C GLN A 295 16.50 -1.77 36.90
N ARG A 296 17.17 -0.62 36.99
CA ARG A 296 16.93 0.56 36.16
C ARG A 296 17.28 0.26 34.69
N PRO A 297 16.46 0.61 33.73
CA PRO A 297 16.89 0.72 32.32
C PRO A 297 17.57 2.07 32.09
N GLN A 298 18.70 2.02 31.40
CA GLN A 298 19.43 3.17 30.90
C GLN A 298 18.58 4.00 29.93
N GLU A 299 18.56 5.30 30.13
CA GLU A 299 17.92 6.29 29.30
C GLU A 299 18.56 6.33 27.90
N ARG A 300 17.74 6.16 26.87
CA ARG A 300 18.07 6.56 25.50
C ARG A 300 17.83 8.07 25.33
N PRO A 301 18.64 8.78 24.53
CA PRO A 301 18.47 10.22 24.34
C PRO A 301 17.10 10.55 23.75
N ALA A 302 16.44 11.52 24.36
CA ALA A 302 15.11 12.03 23.95
C ALA A 302 15.11 12.58 22.52
N GLN A 303 14.23 12.04 21.71
CA GLN A 303 13.78 12.71 20.48
C GLN A 303 13.08 14.02 20.87
N ARG A 304 13.50 15.14 20.29
CA ARG A 304 12.84 16.44 20.44
C ARG A 304 11.38 16.31 20.03
N THR A 305 10.50 16.25 21.00
CA THR A 305 9.04 16.33 20.78
C THR A 305 8.68 17.79 20.46
N ALA A 306 7.86 17.98 19.43
CA ALA A 306 7.26 19.28 19.15
C ALA A 306 6.49 19.79 20.39
N PRO A 307 6.40 21.11 20.61
CA PRO A 307 5.74 21.68 21.80
C PRO A 307 4.33 21.11 21.97
N ASP A 308 3.96 20.78 23.21
CA ASP A 308 2.61 20.35 23.55
C ASP A 308 1.61 21.41 23.11
N GLY A 309 0.52 21.02 22.44
CA GLY A 309 -0.47 21.94 21.90
C GLY A 309 -0.28 22.36 20.44
N SER A 310 0.76 21.86 19.73
CA SER A 310 1.02 22.25 18.35
C SER A 310 0.27 21.40 17.31
N TRP A 311 -0.22 20.20 17.69
CA TRP A 311 -0.92 19.27 16.81
C TRP A 311 -2.40 19.62 16.62
N LYS A 312 -2.94 19.20 15.49
CA LYS A 312 -4.35 19.35 15.11
C LYS A 312 -4.92 18.02 14.62
N ILE A 313 -6.25 17.88 14.69
CA ILE A 313 -6.95 16.82 13.96
C ILE A 313 -7.94 17.45 12.98
N GLN A 314 -8.06 16.89 11.78
CA GLN A 314 -9.06 17.29 10.79
C GLN A 314 -10.13 16.20 10.72
N VAL A 315 -11.39 16.60 10.93
CA VAL A 315 -12.52 15.67 10.99
C VAL A 315 -13.47 15.79 9.80
N GLY A 316 -13.10 16.59 8.80
CA GLY A 316 -13.82 16.71 7.54
C GLY A 316 -13.38 17.90 6.69
N SER A 317 -13.86 17.92 5.43
CA SER A 317 -13.76 19.04 4.50
C SER A 317 -15.09 19.14 3.75
N PHE A 318 -15.71 20.31 3.74
CA PHE A 318 -17.08 20.54 3.29
C PHE A 318 -17.14 21.70 2.29
N VAL A 319 -18.15 21.71 1.44
CA VAL A 319 -18.42 22.83 0.51
C VAL A 319 -19.06 23.98 1.25
N GLU A 320 -19.89 23.68 2.24
CA GLU A 320 -20.61 24.68 3.06
C GLU A 320 -19.97 24.82 4.45
N ALA A 321 -19.95 26.04 4.96
CA ALA A 321 -19.39 26.34 6.28
C ALA A 321 -20.20 25.69 7.42
N ASP A 322 -21.52 25.60 7.23
CA ASP A 322 -22.43 25.02 8.20
C ASP A 322 -22.24 23.52 8.37
N ASP A 323 -21.93 22.81 7.30
CA ASP A 323 -21.59 21.38 7.37
C ASP A 323 -20.32 21.15 8.19
N ALA A 324 -19.33 22.01 8.01
CA ALA A 324 -18.10 21.95 8.80
C ALA A 324 -18.36 22.22 10.29
N ARG A 325 -19.23 23.18 10.60
CA ARG A 325 -19.64 23.49 11.99
C ARG A 325 -20.44 22.34 12.62
N ARG A 326 -21.41 21.77 11.89
CA ARG A 326 -22.18 20.60 12.33
C ARG A 326 -21.27 19.41 12.64
N GLN A 327 -20.30 19.16 11.79
CA GLN A 327 -19.33 18.08 12.03
C GLN A 327 -18.48 18.31 13.28
N LEU A 328 -18.04 19.54 13.54
CA LEU A 328 -17.30 19.87 14.77
C LEU A 328 -18.16 19.64 16.02
N SER A 329 -19.44 20.05 15.99
CA SER A 329 -20.37 19.82 17.10
C SER A 329 -20.61 18.33 17.36
N GLN A 330 -20.84 17.53 16.32
CA GLN A 330 -21.02 16.07 16.44
C GLN A 330 -19.77 15.38 17.00
N VAL A 331 -18.58 15.77 16.53
CA VAL A 331 -17.33 15.19 17.04
C VAL A 331 -17.07 15.59 18.50
N LYS A 332 -17.42 16.83 18.87
CA LYS A 332 -17.33 17.29 20.27
C LYS A 332 -18.28 16.52 21.19
N GLU A 333 -19.47 16.18 20.71
CA GLU A 333 -20.44 15.35 21.40
C GLU A 333 -19.94 13.90 21.60
N ILE A 334 -19.39 13.31 20.55
CA ILE A 334 -18.83 11.95 20.57
C ILE A 334 -17.63 11.82 21.51
N LEU A 335 -16.71 12.78 21.49
CA LEU A 335 -15.45 12.70 22.24
C LEU A 335 -15.53 13.41 23.62
N GLY A 336 -16.53 14.21 23.88
CA GLY A 336 -16.83 14.81 25.16
C GLY A 336 -15.63 15.49 25.82
N THR A 337 -15.30 15.03 27.02
CA THR A 337 -14.20 15.59 27.84
C THR A 337 -12.82 15.46 27.22
N ALA A 338 -12.62 14.53 26.30
CA ALA A 338 -11.32 14.33 25.61
C ALA A 338 -10.92 15.52 24.72
N LEU A 339 -11.88 16.37 24.33
CA LEU A 339 -11.67 17.60 23.56
C LEU A 339 -11.78 18.89 24.42
N LYS A 340 -11.80 18.78 25.76
CA LYS A 340 -12.05 19.94 26.65
C LYS A 340 -11.02 21.07 26.45
N GLN A 341 -9.77 20.74 26.13
CA GLN A 341 -8.69 21.70 25.89
C GLN A 341 -8.46 21.98 24.40
N ALA A 342 -9.14 21.28 23.50
CA ALA A 342 -8.97 21.45 22.06
C ALA A 342 -9.83 22.60 21.54
N GLU A 343 -9.27 23.39 20.64
CA GLU A 343 -9.95 24.50 20.00
C GLU A 343 -10.56 24.08 18.67
N ALA A 344 -11.90 24.13 18.57
CA ALA A 344 -12.61 23.85 17.33
C ALA A 344 -12.47 25.01 16.34
N ARG A 345 -11.99 24.74 15.13
CA ARG A 345 -11.78 25.74 14.08
C ARG A 345 -12.33 25.29 12.74
N THR A 346 -12.98 26.20 12.01
CA THR A 346 -13.32 26.04 10.60
C THR A 346 -12.33 26.86 9.77
N GLU A 347 -11.46 26.19 9.02
CA GLU A 347 -10.46 26.85 8.17
C GLU A 347 -10.94 26.86 6.71
N THR A 348 -10.98 28.05 6.10
CA THR A 348 -11.30 28.19 4.68
C THR A 348 -10.07 27.89 3.83
N VAL A 349 -10.21 26.99 2.84
CA VAL A 349 -9.17 26.69 1.86
C VAL A 349 -9.77 26.73 0.46
N ARG A 350 -8.98 27.12 -0.53
CA ARG A 350 -9.36 26.97 -1.94
C ARG A 350 -8.75 25.68 -2.50
N LEU A 351 -9.62 24.75 -2.87
CA LEU A 351 -9.21 23.50 -3.51
C LEU A 351 -9.75 23.47 -4.93
N ARG A 352 -8.86 23.47 -5.92
CA ARG A 352 -9.24 23.48 -7.35
C ARG A 352 -10.21 24.62 -7.72
N GLY A 353 -9.95 25.83 -7.23
CA GLY A 353 -10.80 27.00 -7.47
C GLY A 353 -12.10 27.04 -6.65
N LYS A 354 -12.50 25.96 -5.99
CA LYS A 354 -13.68 25.90 -5.12
C LYS A 354 -13.29 26.22 -3.67
N LYS A 355 -14.10 27.04 -3.03
CA LYS A 355 -13.98 27.34 -1.60
C LYS A 355 -14.43 26.11 -0.82
N MET A 356 -13.61 25.67 0.13
CA MET A 356 -13.89 24.51 1.00
C MET A 356 -13.62 24.89 2.45
N TYR A 357 -14.36 24.28 3.36
CA TYR A 357 -14.27 24.50 4.79
C TYR A 357 -13.76 23.25 5.49
N ARG A 358 -12.60 23.33 6.15
CA ARG A 358 -12.01 22.24 6.91
C ARG A 358 -12.41 22.33 8.37
N ALA A 359 -13.02 21.27 8.88
CA ALA A 359 -13.36 21.13 10.29
C ALA A 359 -12.15 20.57 11.06
N ARG A 360 -11.61 21.34 12.03
CA ARG A 360 -10.39 20.98 12.76
C ARG A 360 -10.52 21.24 14.26
N PHE A 361 -9.82 20.41 15.04
CA PHE A 361 -9.52 20.68 16.45
C PHE A 361 -8.02 20.91 16.59
N ALA A 362 -7.65 22.04 17.16
CA ALA A 362 -6.27 22.48 17.39
C ALA A 362 -5.90 22.38 18.89
N LYS A 363 -4.67 22.73 19.23
CA LYS A 363 -4.10 22.71 20.58
C LYS A 363 -4.06 21.30 21.20
N LEU A 364 -3.62 20.32 20.41
CA LEU A 364 -3.46 18.94 20.85
C LEU A 364 -1.98 18.58 20.96
N SER A 365 -1.64 17.65 21.84
CA SER A 365 -0.36 16.97 21.79
C SER A 365 -0.37 15.91 20.66
N GLN A 366 0.79 15.41 20.26
CA GLN A 366 0.89 14.32 19.29
C GLN A 366 0.11 13.09 19.75
N ALA A 367 0.29 12.71 21.01
CA ALA A 367 -0.39 11.53 21.58
C ALA A 367 -1.91 11.70 21.58
N GLN A 368 -2.42 12.90 21.94
CA GLN A 368 -3.84 13.22 21.89
C GLN A 368 -4.38 13.15 20.44
N ALA A 369 -3.71 13.77 19.47
CA ALA A 369 -4.15 13.77 18.09
C ALA A 369 -4.25 12.37 17.51
N VAL A 370 -3.27 11.50 17.77
CA VAL A 370 -3.26 10.10 17.34
C VAL A 370 -4.37 9.29 18.02
N THR A 371 -4.51 9.43 19.34
CA THR A 371 -5.52 8.68 20.12
C THR A 371 -6.94 9.07 19.74
N LEU A 372 -7.24 10.37 19.63
CA LEU A 372 -8.55 10.88 19.25
C LEU A 372 -8.95 10.45 17.82
N CYS A 373 -7.99 10.51 16.88
CA CYS A 373 -8.23 10.00 15.53
C CYS A 373 -8.46 8.49 15.50
N ALA A 374 -7.77 7.71 16.31
CA ALA A 374 -8.02 6.27 16.43
C ALA A 374 -9.43 5.98 16.97
N GLN A 375 -9.91 6.73 17.98
CA GLN A 375 -11.27 6.62 18.53
C GLN A 375 -12.33 6.97 17.47
N LEU A 376 -12.19 8.11 16.78
CA LEU A 376 -13.11 8.54 15.73
C LEU A 376 -13.17 7.55 14.56
N THR A 377 -12.03 6.97 14.20
CA THR A 377 -11.96 5.95 13.14
C THR A 377 -12.73 4.68 13.53
N ARG A 378 -12.68 4.25 14.80
CA ARG A 378 -13.50 3.11 15.31
C ARG A 378 -14.99 3.40 15.22
N LEU A 379 -15.38 4.65 15.38
CA LEU A 379 -16.78 5.13 15.28
C LEU A 379 -17.18 5.50 13.83
N LYS A 380 -16.37 5.08 12.84
CA LYS A 380 -16.59 5.35 11.41
C LYS A 380 -16.59 6.85 11.03
N THR A 381 -16.08 7.70 11.89
CA THR A 381 -15.90 9.12 11.62
C THR A 381 -14.49 9.35 11.09
N GLY A 382 -14.38 10.02 9.93
CA GLY A 382 -13.09 10.33 9.31
C GLY A 382 -12.27 11.29 10.18
N CYS A 383 -11.00 10.96 10.45
CA CYS A 383 -10.09 11.82 11.20
C CYS A 383 -8.66 11.70 10.66
N LEU A 384 -7.97 12.84 10.56
CA LEU A 384 -6.59 12.94 10.12
C LEU A 384 -5.79 13.74 11.15
N PRO A 385 -4.79 13.15 11.83
CA PRO A 385 -3.86 13.90 12.67
C PRO A 385 -2.93 14.74 11.77
N ILE A 386 -2.73 15.99 12.14
CA ILE A 386 -1.92 16.98 11.42
C ILE A 386 -0.81 17.45 12.34
N ALA A 387 0.42 17.25 11.92
CA ALA A 387 1.60 17.78 12.59
C ALA A 387 1.67 19.32 12.47
N PRO A 388 2.43 19.99 13.32
CA PRO A 388 2.67 21.44 13.28
C PRO A 388 3.12 21.94 11.93
#